data_76da9eef70f71e03c3d57f618294705d
#
_entry.id   76da9eef70f71e03c3d57f618294705d
#
_cell.length_a   1.000
_cell.length_b   1.000
_cell.length_c   1.000
_cell.angle_alpha   90.00
_cell.angle_beta   90.00
_cell.angle_gamma   90.00
#
_symmetry.space_group_name_H-M   'P 1'
#
loop_
_entity.id
_entity.type
_entity.pdbx_description
1 polymer ?
#
loop_
_entity_poly.entity_id
_entity_poly.type
_entity_poly.pdbx_seq_one_letter_code
_entity_poly.pdbx_strand_id
1 'polypeptide(L)'
;MPRCAIAALAITLTGHVAAATVIDGQILRQSGHGEFVKLSTDTRFDVGEDNFDTDNLYAFDEDQNIVLEAPIQVDIGGEDGIIPEGEIVASHYVFFDSFNGIHFGFVEFDSPIQGIAARPASMDATDFLANTDVNYISTDLRGLEQGDHVWIDDDNPFRLWVYWAGSSPGDYIRVFTTISPAAMM
;
A
#
# COMPACT_ATOMS: atom_id res chain seq x y z
N MET A 1 -22.05 42.46 -45.26
CA MET A 1 -22.28 42.05 -43.87
C MET A 1 -21.26 40.97 -43.53
N PRO A 2 -20.25 41.20 -42.70
CA PRO A 2 -19.28 40.18 -42.32
C PRO A 2 -19.86 39.27 -41.21
N ARG A 3 -19.80 37.98 -41.44
CA ARG A 3 -20.14 36.96 -40.42
C ARG A 3 -18.97 36.77 -39.45
N CYS A 4 -19.15 37.19 -38.20
CA CYS A 4 -18.24 36.85 -37.13
C CYS A 4 -18.40 35.36 -36.78
N ALA A 5 -17.34 34.58 -36.99
CA ALA A 5 -17.26 33.22 -36.50
C ALA A 5 -16.74 33.25 -35.05
N ILE A 6 -17.57 32.83 -34.12
CA ILE A 6 -17.17 32.66 -32.71
C ILE A 6 -16.55 31.25 -32.62
N ALA A 7 -15.24 31.21 -32.44
CA ALA A 7 -14.56 29.95 -32.11
C ALA A 7 -14.79 29.63 -30.62
N ALA A 8 -15.52 28.55 -30.34
CA ALA A 8 -15.67 28.04 -29.01
C ALA A 8 -14.38 27.27 -28.60
N LEU A 9 -13.65 27.81 -27.65
CA LEU A 9 -12.50 27.13 -27.05
C LEU A 9 -13.02 26.06 -26.04
N ALA A 10 -12.96 24.82 -26.43
CA ALA A 10 -13.25 23.72 -25.52
C ALA A 10 -12.04 23.51 -24.59
N ILE A 11 -12.17 23.95 -23.34
CA ILE A 11 -11.21 23.65 -22.29
C ILE A 11 -11.54 22.23 -21.79
N THR A 12 -10.77 21.23 -22.21
CA THR A 12 -10.80 19.91 -21.60
C THR A 12 -10.06 19.99 -20.25
N LEU A 13 -10.81 20.09 -19.15
CA LEU A 13 -10.25 19.81 -17.83
C LEU A 13 -9.96 18.30 -17.76
N THR A 14 -8.71 17.92 -17.93
CA THR A 14 -8.25 16.61 -17.48
C THR A 14 -8.12 16.68 -15.96
N GLY A 15 -9.20 16.32 -15.26
CA GLY A 15 -9.13 16.11 -13.82
C GLY A 15 -8.18 14.94 -13.57
N HIS A 16 -7.06 15.22 -12.93
CA HIS A 16 -6.26 14.15 -12.32
C HIS A 16 -7.08 13.65 -11.13
N VAL A 17 -7.55 12.42 -11.20
CA VAL A 17 -8.10 11.74 -10.04
C VAL A 17 -6.91 11.54 -9.12
N ALA A 18 -6.86 12.25 -7.99
CA ALA A 18 -5.86 11.98 -6.98
C ALA A 18 -6.12 10.57 -6.43
N ALA A 19 -5.14 9.71 -6.48
CA ALA A 19 -5.20 8.37 -5.93
C ALA A 19 -4.85 8.42 -4.44
N ALA A 20 -5.44 7.54 -3.63
CA ALA A 20 -4.98 7.33 -2.27
C ALA A 20 -3.50 6.93 -2.30
N THR A 21 -2.70 7.45 -1.40
CA THR A 21 -1.25 7.27 -1.44
C THR A 21 -0.64 7.15 -0.05
N VAL A 22 0.48 6.49 0.00
CA VAL A 22 1.40 6.56 1.16
C VAL A 22 1.90 8.00 1.27
N ILE A 23 1.71 8.64 2.43
CA ILE A 23 2.10 10.05 2.64
C ILE A 23 3.28 10.22 3.58
N ASP A 24 3.41 9.36 4.60
CA ASP A 24 4.48 9.44 5.61
C ASP A 24 4.73 8.08 6.26
N GLY A 25 5.79 7.99 7.04
CA GLY A 25 6.10 6.85 7.88
C GLY A 25 7.31 7.12 8.76
N GLN A 26 7.43 6.36 9.83
CA GLN A 26 8.53 6.53 10.76
C GLN A 26 8.88 5.21 11.45
N ILE A 27 10.15 4.96 11.65
CA ILE A 27 10.66 3.95 12.57
C ILE A 27 10.88 4.62 13.92
N LEU A 28 10.17 4.14 14.95
CA LEU A 28 10.27 4.68 16.33
C LEU A 28 11.27 3.91 17.18
N ARG A 29 11.45 2.62 16.89
CA ARG A 29 12.40 1.74 17.58
C ARG A 29 12.90 0.68 16.62
N GLN A 30 14.20 0.45 16.62
CA GLN A 30 14.84 -0.55 15.77
C GLN A 30 16.14 -1.06 16.39
N SER A 31 16.61 -2.19 15.87
CA SER A 31 17.92 -2.74 16.23
C SER A 31 19.06 -2.22 15.36
N GLY A 32 18.77 -1.50 14.29
CA GLY A 32 19.72 -0.97 13.30
C GLY A 32 19.63 0.55 13.13
N HIS A 33 19.85 1.00 11.90
CA HIS A 33 19.92 2.43 11.53
C HIS A 33 19.04 2.75 10.31
N GLY A 34 17.90 2.06 10.16
CA GLY A 34 16.97 2.29 9.05
C GLY A 34 16.12 3.55 9.23
N GLU A 35 15.54 3.96 8.14
CA GLU A 35 14.56 5.04 8.05
C GLU A 35 13.32 4.59 7.28
N PHE A 36 12.25 5.36 7.30
CA PHE A 36 11.12 5.14 6.42
C PHE A 36 11.46 5.64 5.01
N VAL A 37 11.20 4.80 4.01
CA VAL A 37 11.43 5.12 2.60
C VAL A 37 10.19 4.82 1.78
N LYS A 38 9.56 5.87 1.23
CA LYS A 38 8.56 5.68 0.18
C LYS A 38 9.28 5.47 -1.16
N LEU A 39 9.03 4.31 -1.79
CA LEU A 39 9.56 4.00 -3.11
C LEU A 39 8.67 4.60 -4.20
N SER A 40 9.28 5.12 -5.28
CA SER A 40 8.57 5.50 -6.49
C SER A 40 8.43 4.29 -7.42
N THR A 41 7.23 4.09 -7.96
CA THR A 41 6.95 3.08 -8.98
C THR A 41 7.18 3.60 -10.41
N ASP A 42 7.66 4.83 -10.57
CA ASP A 42 8.04 5.39 -11.90
C ASP A 42 9.23 4.64 -12.54
N THR A 43 9.97 3.91 -11.75
CA THR A 43 11.11 3.09 -12.19
C THR A 43 10.92 1.66 -11.73
N ARG A 44 11.05 0.71 -12.65
CA ARG A 44 10.93 -0.72 -12.33
C ARG A 44 11.97 -1.14 -11.29
N PHE A 45 11.54 -1.93 -10.31
CA PHE A 45 12.41 -2.56 -9.31
C PHE A 45 11.84 -3.93 -8.92
N ASP A 46 12.69 -4.74 -8.30
CA ASP A 46 12.30 -6.02 -7.73
C ASP A 46 11.99 -5.85 -6.24
N VAL A 47 11.00 -6.57 -5.71
CA VAL A 47 10.69 -6.64 -4.29
C VAL A 47 10.48 -8.10 -3.86
N GLY A 48 11.07 -8.49 -2.74
CA GLY A 48 11.00 -9.83 -2.16
C GLY A 48 12.30 -10.17 -1.44
N GLU A 49 12.40 -11.43 -1.01
CA GLU A 49 13.46 -11.94 -0.16
C GLU A 49 14.87 -11.50 -0.59
N ASP A 50 15.62 -10.97 0.39
CA ASP A 50 17.04 -10.59 0.28
C ASP A 50 17.34 -9.63 -0.90
N ASN A 51 16.38 -8.79 -1.30
CA ASN A 51 16.59 -7.86 -2.41
C ASN A 51 17.05 -6.48 -1.95
N PHE A 52 16.55 -6.00 -0.84
CA PHE A 52 16.90 -4.69 -0.26
C PHE A 52 17.98 -4.80 0.82
N ASP A 53 17.93 -5.80 1.67
CA ASP A 53 18.92 -6.09 2.72
C ASP A 53 19.27 -4.87 3.59
N THR A 54 18.28 -4.11 4.00
CA THR A 54 18.47 -2.90 4.81
C THR A 54 17.58 -2.90 6.04
N ASP A 55 17.88 -2.00 6.99
CA ASP A 55 17.06 -1.78 8.18
C ASP A 55 15.90 -0.79 7.93
N ASN A 56 15.58 -0.46 6.67
CA ASN A 56 14.54 0.50 6.34
C ASN A 56 13.14 -0.11 6.36
N LEU A 57 12.17 0.68 6.77
CA LEU A 57 10.75 0.43 6.53
C LEU A 57 10.37 1.01 5.17
N TYR A 58 9.91 0.17 4.26
CA TYR A 58 9.55 0.57 2.91
C TYR A 58 8.05 0.55 2.69
N ALA A 59 7.57 1.47 1.85
CA ALA A 59 6.23 1.40 1.30
C ALA A 59 6.19 1.98 -0.12
N PHE A 60 5.24 1.49 -0.93
CA PHE A 60 4.94 2.06 -2.25
C PHE A 60 3.47 1.85 -2.60
N ASP A 61 3.00 2.68 -3.54
CA ASP A 61 1.64 2.60 -4.04
C ASP A 61 1.57 1.54 -5.16
N GLU A 62 0.62 0.61 -5.04
CA GLU A 62 0.26 -0.37 -6.06
C GLU A 62 -0.89 0.17 -6.93
N ASP A 63 -1.78 -0.68 -7.43
CA ASP A 63 -2.93 -0.25 -8.23
C ASP A 63 -3.92 0.60 -7.41
N GLN A 64 -4.38 1.67 -8.02
CA GLN A 64 -5.15 2.70 -7.34
C GLN A 64 -6.55 2.84 -7.91
N ASN A 65 -7.54 3.06 -7.00
CA ASN A 65 -8.93 3.35 -7.37
C ASN A 65 -9.61 2.23 -8.18
N ILE A 66 -9.34 0.99 -7.81
CA ILE A 66 -9.93 -0.19 -8.44
C ILE A 66 -11.30 -0.45 -7.80
N VAL A 67 -12.33 -0.57 -8.63
CA VAL A 67 -13.63 -1.10 -8.20
C VAL A 67 -13.52 -2.62 -8.09
N LEU A 68 -13.80 -3.16 -6.91
CA LEU A 68 -13.76 -4.61 -6.70
C LEU A 68 -14.90 -5.30 -7.46
N GLU A 69 -14.56 -6.22 -8.35
CA GLU A 69 -15.52 -7.07 -9.09
C GLU A 69 -16.01 -8.27 -8.28
N ALA A 70 -15.36 -8.55 -7.15
CA ALA A 70 -15.72 -9.58 -6.17
C ALA A 70 -15.21 -9.16 -4.79
N PRO A 71 -15.79 -9.68 -3.69
CA PRO A 71 -15.29 -9.38 -2.36
C PRO A 71 -13.89 -9.95 -2.17
N ILE A 72 -13.03 -9.21 -1.46
CA ILE A 72 -11.70 -9.70 -1.08
C ILE A 72 -11.64 -10.00 0.42
N GLN A 73 -10.91 -11.07 0.76
CA GLN A 73 -10.63 -11.41 2.15
C GLN A 73 -9.41 -10.66 2.65
N VAL A 74 -9.52 -10.10 3.86
CA VAL A 74 -8.42 -9.45 4.56
C VAL A 74 -8.20 -10.12 5.92
N ASP A 75 -6.98 -10.05 6.42
CA ASP A 75 -6.62 -10.65 7.70
C ASP A 75 -6.88 -9.71 8.88
N ILE A 76 -6.90 -8.41 8.62
CA ILE A 76 -7.13 -7.35 9.60
C ILE A 76 -8.00 -6.28 8.94
N GLY A 77 -8.98 -5.75 9.70
CA GLY A 77 -9.96 -4.79 9.16
C GLY A 77 -11.07 -5.49 8.38
N GLY A 78 -11.73 -4.74 7.50
CA GLY A 78 -12.92 -5.19 6.79
C GLY A 78 -14.14 -5.38 7.71
N GLU A 79 -15.31 -5.56 7.13
CA GLU A 79 -16.48 -6.03 7.87
C GLU A 79 -16.43 -7.58 7.89
N ASP A 80 -16.26 -8.15 9.07
CA ASP A 80 -16.05 -9.61 9.24
C ASP A 80 -14.85 -10.17 8.43
N GLY A 81 -13.78 -9.36 8.25
CA GLY A 81 -12.60 -9.78 7.49
C GLY A 81 -12.78 -9.72 5.97
N ILE A 82 -13.73 -8.93 5.48
CA ILE A 82 -14.07 -8.82 4.06
C ILE A 82 -14.17 -7.34 3.65
N ILE A 83 -13.61 -6.99 2.49
CA ILE A 83 -13.96 -5.77 1.76
C ILE A 83 -14.93 -6.19 0.66
N PRO A 84 -16.18 -5.63 0.62
CA PRO A 84 -17.24 -6.08 -0.28
C PRO A 84 -16.96 -5.80 -1.76
N GLU A 85 -17.62 -6.55 -2.63
CA GLU A 85 -17.77 -6.23 -4.05
C GLU A 85 -18.39 -4.84 -4.22
N GLY A 86 -17.91 -4.08 -5.21
CA GLY A 86 -18.35 -2.73 -5.53
C GLY A 86 -17.63 -1.63 -4.75
N GLU A 87 -16.89 -1.96 -3.69
CA GLU A 87 -16.03 -0.98 -3.02
C GLU A 87 -14.88 -0.55 -3.94
N ILE A 88 -14.47 0.71 -3.75
CA ILE A 88 -13.27 1.25 -4.43
C ILE A 88 -12.11 1.14 -3.45
N VAL A 89 -11.03 0.52 -3.88
CA VAL A 89 -9.81 0.37 -3.09
C VAL A 89 -8.61 0.97 -3.82
N ALA A 90 -7.67 1.48 -3.03
CA ALA A 90 -6.30 1.72 -3.43
C ALA A 90 -5.40 0.73 -2.68
N SER A 91 -4.47 0.12 -3.38
CA SER A 91 -3.55 -0.88 -2.85
C SER A 91 -2.18 -0.27 -2.58
N HIS A 92 -1.56 -0.69 -1.49
CA HIS A 92 -0.23 -0.26 -1.08
C HIS A 92 0.55 -1.45 -0.56
N TYR A 93 1.83 -1.51 -0.87
CA TYR A 93 2.73 -2.53 -0.36
C TYR A 93 3.62 -1.94 0.72
N VAL A 94 3.69 -2.60 1.86
CA VAL A 94 4.53 -2.18 3.00
C VAL A 94 5.41 -3.36 3.38
N PHE A 95 6.71 -3.12 3.53
CA PHE A 95 7.63 -4.21 3.81
C PHE A 95 8.88 -3.77 4.57
N PHE A 96 9.50 -4.79 5.13
CA PHE A 96 10.77 -4.73 5.81
C PHE A 96 11.61 -5.94 5.37
N ASP A 97 12.76 -5.68 4.78
CA ASP A 97 13.64 -6.70 4.21
C ASP A 97 15.04 -6.53 4.82
N SER A 98 15.25 -7.13 5.99
CA SER A 98 16.51 -7.07 6.73
C SER A 98 16.91 -8.47 7.20
N PHE A 99 18.20 -8.69 7.31
CA PHE A 99 18.74 -9.95 7.79
C PHE A 99 18.34 -10.30 9.23
N ASN A 100 18.11 -9.29 10.07
CA ASN A 100 17.79 -9.54 11.48
C ASN A 100 17.49 -8.20 12.19
N GLY A 101 16.51 -8.17 13.05
CA GLY A 101 16.25 -7.00 13.86
C GLY A 101 14.80 -6.90 14.36
N ILE A 102 14.57 -5.92 15.21
CA ILE A 102 13.22 -5.53 15.65
C ILE A 102 12.95 -4.15 15.08
N HIS A 103 11.80 -4.00 14.45
CA HIS A 103 11.32 -2.73 13.95
C HIS A 103 9.93 -2.44 14.53
N PHE A 104 9.79 -1.26 15.10
CA PHE A 104 8.51 -0.72 15.52
C PHE A 104 8.35 0.67 14.92
N GLY A 105 7.27 0.86 14.19
CA GLY A 105 7.02 2.11 13.49
C GLY A 105 5.61 2.19 12.94
N PHE A 106 5.40 3.15 12.05
CA PHE A 106 4.12 3.32 11.38
C PHE A 106 4.30 3.77 9.93
N VAL A 107 3.24 3.56 9.15
CA VAL A 107 3.04 4.13 7.81
C VAL A 107 1.72 4.87 7.81
N GLU A 108 1.66 6.06 7.22
CA GLU A 108 0.44 6.85 7.05
C GLU A 108 0.03 6.96 5.58
N PHE A 109 -1.28 6.93 5.39
CA PHE A 109 -1.92 7.06 4.09
C PHE A 109 -2.78 8.32 4.07
N ASP A 110 -3.12 8.83 2.90
CA ASP A 110 -4.03 9.97 2.75
C ASP A 110 -5.51 9.58 2.82
N SER A 111 -5.81 8.30 2.95
CA SER A 111 -7.16 7.74 3.05
C SER A 111 -7.25 6.68 4.14
N PRO A 112 -8.45 6.48 4.74
CA PRO A 112 -8.63 5.46 5.77
C PRO A 112 -8.31 4.04 5.26
N ILE A 113 -7.64 3.25 6.09
CA ILE A 113 -7.37 1.85 5.83
C ILE A 113 -8.68 1.06 5.96
N GLN A 114 -9.02 0.29 4.93
CA GLN A 114 -10.16 -0.62 4.92
C GLN A 114 -9.79 -2.02 5.40
N GLY A 115 -8.57 -2.48 5.08
CA GLY A 115 -8.12 -3.81 5.46
C GLY A 115 -6.68 -4.07 5.06
N ILE A 116 -6.16 -5.20 5.56
CA ILE A 116 -4.76 -5.61 5.36
C ILE A 116 -4.72 -7.10 5.01
N ALA A 117 -4.05 -7.43 3.91
CA ALA A 117 -3.63 -8.79 3.59
C ALA A 117 -2.22 -9.01 4.18
N ALA A 118 -2.13 -9.91 5.14
CA ALA A 118 -0.94 -10.13 5.96
C ALA A 118 -0.53 -11.60 6.05
N ARG A 119 -1.18 -12.47 5.26
CA ARG A 119 -0.83 -13.89 5.14
C ARG A 119 -0.58 -14.25 3.68
N PRO A 120 0.22 -15.29 3.40
CA PRO A 120 0.49 -15.69 2.02
C PRO A 120 -0.79 -15.86 1.18
N ALA A 121 -1.83 -16.51 1.71
CA ALA A 121 -3.06 -16.78 0.97
C ALA A 121 -3.87 -15.52 0.62
N SER A 122 -3.96 -14.53 1.53
CA SER A 122 -4.64 -13.26 1.28
C SER A 122 -3.82 -12.35 0.35
N MET A 123 -2.48 -12.38 0.49
CA MET A 123 -1.57 -11.70 -0.42
C MET A 123 -1.72 -12.23 -1.85
N ASP A 124 -1.66 -13.55 -2.05
CA ASP A 124 -1.81 -14.19 -3.36
C ASP A 124 -3.19 -13.90 -3.99
N ALA A 125 -4.25 -13.98 -3.18
CA ALA A 125 -5.61 -13.73 -3.66
C ALA A 125 -5.84 -12.27 -4.11
N THR A 126 -4.97 -11.34 -3.69
CA THR A 126 -5.07 -9.91 -4.01
C THR A 126 -3.99 -9.42 -4.98
N ASP A 127 -3.21 -10.32 -5.60
CA ASP A 127 -2.17 -9.96 -6.57
C ASP A 127 -2.69 -9.27 -7.83
N PHE A 128 -3.97 -9.34 -8.12
CA PHE A 128 -4.59 -8.57 -9.20
C PHE A 128 -4.60 -7.05 -8.94
N LEU A 129 -4.29 -6.61 -7.71
CA LEU A 129 -4.12 -5.22 -7.29
C LEU A 129 -2.64 -4.80 -7.18
N ALA A 130 -1.72 -5.71 -7.50
CA ALA A 130 -0.28 -5.46 -7.48
C ALA A 130 0.13 -4.51 -8.61
N ASN A 131 1.14 -3.69 -8.37
CA ASN A 131 1.66 -2.79 -9.40
C ASN A 131 2.37 -3.58 -10.51
N THR A 132 2.01 -3.34 -11.77
CA THR A 132 2.53 -4.08 -12.94
C THR A 132 3.97 -3.70 -13.31
N ASP A 133 4.48 -2.57 -12.82
CA ASP A 133 5.85 -2.12 -13.05
C ASP A 133 6.83 -2.59 -11.96
N VAL A 134 6.32 -3.23 -10.89
CA VAL A 134 7.11 -3.87 -9.84
C VAL A 134 7.19 -5.37 -10.09
N ASN A 135 8.37 -5.95 -9.96
CA ASN A 135 8.57 -7.38 -10.07
C ASN A 135 8.63 -8.02 -8.68
N TYR A 136 7.56 -8.73 -8.31
CA TYR A 136 7.48 -9.42 -7.02
C TYR A 136 8.16 -10.77 -7.12
N ILE A 137 9.27 -10.93 -6.41
CA ILE A 137 10.02 -12.18 -6.30
C ILE A 137 9.71 -12.88 -4.97
N SER A 138 9.97 -14.19 -4.88
CA SER A 138 9.76 -14.99 -3.67
C SER A 138 8.34 -14.83 -3.06
N THR A 139 7.31 -14.84 -3.90
CA THR A 139 5.92 -14.54 -3.49
C THR A 139 5.35 -15.52 -2.45
N ASP A 140 5.84 -16.73 -2.37
CA ASP A 140 5.48 -17.76 -1.39
C ASP A 140 6.07 -17.51 0.02
N LEU A 141 6.96 -16.54 0.16
CA LEU A 141 7.56 -16.11 1.42
C LEU A 141 6.96 -14.81 1.97
N ARG A 142 5.89 -14.29 1.34
CA ARG A 142 5.20 -13.07 1.79
C ARG A 142 4.30 -13.34 2.99
N GLY A 143 3.99 -12.28 3.71
CA GLY A 143 3.12 -12.29 4.89
C GLY A 143 3.91 -12.09 6.18
N LEU A 144 3.21 -12.15 7.29
CA LEU A 144 3.80 -12.01 8.62
C LEU A 144 4.25 -13.36 9.16
N GLU A 145 5.40 -13.37 9.82
CA GLU A 145 5.93 -14.51 10.56
C GLU A 145 5.41 -14.56 12.00
N GLN A 146 5.82 -15.60 12.72
CA GLN A 146 5.45 -15.74 14.14
C GLN A 146 6.17 -14.68 14.99
N GLY A 147 5.40 -13.81 15.61
CA GLY A 147 5.92 -12.75 16.46
C GLY A 147 5.74 -11.36 15.86
N ASP A 148 5.38 -11.30 14.58
CA ASP A 148 5.08 -10.05 13.89
C ASP A 148 3.65 -9.60 14.13
N HIS A 149 3.48 -8.29 14.22
CA HIS A 149 2.18 -7.69 14.45
C HIS A 149 2.03 -6.45 13.58
N VAL A 150 0.86 -6.33 12.97
CA VAL A 150 0.40 -5.08 12.33
C VAL A 150 -1.02 -4.79 12.79
N TRP A 151 -1.38 -3.51 12.88
CA TRP A 151 -2.73 -3.10 13.24
C TRP A 151 -3.03 -1.70 12.74
N ILE A 152 -4.31 -1.45 12.49
CA ILE A 152 -4.82 -0.12 12.18
C ILE A 152 -4.90 0.66 13.50
N ASP A 153 -4.45 1.89 13.52
CA ASP A 153 -4.52 2.75 14.71
C ASP A 153 -5.99 3.06 15.05
N ASP A 154 -6.40 2.78 16.29
CA ASP A 154 -7.78 2.95 16.74
C ASP A 154 -8.21 4.44 16.75
N ASP A 155 -7.27 5.37 16.96
CA ASP A 155 -7.52 6.80 17.01
C ASP A 155 -7.27 7.51 15.66
N ASN A 156 -6.55 6.84 14.74
CA ASN A 156 -6.20 7.36 13.43
C ASN A 156 -6.31 6.29 12.34
N PRO A 157 -7.47 6.11 11.69
CA PRO A 157 -7.67 5.06 10.68
C PRO A 157 -6.81 5.22 9.43
N PHE A 158 -6.05 6.30 9.30
CA PHE A 158 -5.09 6.53 8.23
C PHE A 158 -3.70 5.95 8.52
N ARG A 159 -3.49 5.40 9.73
CA ARG A 159 -2.19 4.92 10.19
C ARG A 159 -2.19 3.41 10.39
N LEU A 160 -1.17 2.80 9.79
CA LEU A 160 -0.78 1.42 10.03
C LEU A 160 0.37 1.41 11.04
N TRP A 161 0.22 0.67 12.12
CA TRP A 161 1.31 0.31 12.99
C TRP A 161 1.94 -1.01 12.57
N VAL A 162 3.26 -1.08 12.66
CA VAL A 162 4.04 -2.28 12.39
C VAL A 162 4.97 -2.58 13.58
N TYR A 163 5.01 -3.84 13.98
CA TYR A 163 6.00 -4.40 14.89
C TYR A 163 6.50 -5.69 14.26
N TRP A 164 7.69 -5.65 13.75
CA TRP A 164 8.32 -6.77 13.07
C TRP A 164 9.58 -7.21 13.79
N ALA A 165 9.68 -8.54 14.02
CA ALA A 165 10.83 -9.19 14.64
C ALA A 165 11.56 -9.97 13.54
N GLY A 166 12.14 -9.21 12.60
CA GLY A 166 12.61 -9.72 11.32
C GLY A 166 13.79 -10.67 11.40
N SER A 167 13.69 -11.65 10.56
CA SER A 167 14.80 -12.45 10.00
C SER A 167 14.54 -12.56 8.49
N SER A 168 15.57 -12.88 7.66
CA SER A 168 15.29 -13.27 6.27
C SER A 168 14.22 -14.39 6.24
N PRO A 169 13.15 -14.27 5.42
CA PRO A 169 13.07 -13.52 4.15
C PRO A 169 12.51 -12.09 4.22
N GLY A 170 12.22 -11.54 5.40
CA GLY A 170 11.58 -10.26 5.56
C GLY A 170 10.04 -10.35 5.66
N ASP A 171 9.41 -9.23 6.02
CA ASP A 171 7.98 -9.11 6.26
C ASP A 171 7.33 -8.24 5.18
N TYR A 172 6.29 -8.76 4.54
CA TYR A 172 5.62 -8.11 3.41
C TYR A 172 4.12 -8.19 3.59
N ILE A 173 3.43 -7.05 3.50
CA ILE A 173 1.97 -6.97 3.59
C ILE A 173 1.40 -6.06 2.50
N ARG A 174 0.12 -6.25 2.22
CA ARG A 174 -0.66 -5.36 1.35
C ARG A 174 -1.74 -4.66 2.13
N VAL A 175 -1.82 -3.34 2.00
CA VAL A 175 -2.76 -2.47 2.70
C VAL A 175 -3.76 -1.93 1.69
N PHE A 176 -5.04 -1.97 2.03
CA PHE A 176 -6.12 -1.43 1.20
C PHE A 176 -6.70 -0.20 1.88
N THR A 177 -6.71 0.91 1.18
CA THR A 177 -7.33 2.16 1.63
C THR A 177 -8.54 2.50 0.75
N THR A 178 -9.38 3.42 1.22
CA THR A 178 -10.41 4.03 0.38
C THR A 178 -9.76 4.99 -0.64
N ILE A 179 -10.59 5.48 -1.58
CA ILE A 179 -10.16 6.53 -2.49
C ILE A 179 -9.83 7.81 -1.72
N SER A 180 -8.77 8.53 -2.15
CA SER A 180 -8.43 9.83 -1.58
C SER A 180 -9.58 10.84 -1.70
N PRO A 181 -9.92 11.60 -0.63
CA PRO A 181 -10.91 12.67 -0.69
C PRO A 181 -10.60 13.72 -1.74
N ALA A 182 -9.33 13.98 -2.06
CA ALA A 182 -8.91 14.90 -3.10
C ALA A 182 -9.30 14.42 -4.51
N ALA A 183 -9.58 13.15 -4.70
CA ALA A 183 -10.05 12.57 -5.95
C ALA A 183 -11.54 12.79 -6.21
N MET A 184 -12.29 13.27 -5.21
CA MET A 184 -13.73 13.50 -5.30
C MET A 184 -14.10 14.99 -5.54
N MET A 185 -13.10 15.87 -5.67
CA MET A 185 -13.25 17.29 -6.00
C MET A 185 -12.88 17.53 -7.46
#